data_fb594150cf4853a1ec575144577bf2db
#
_entry.id   fb594150cf4853a1ec575144577bf2db
#
_cell.length_a   1.000
_cell.length_b   1.000
_cell.length_c   1.000
_cell.angle_alpha   90.00
_cell.angle_beta   90.00
_cell.angle_gamma   90.00
#
_symmetry.space_group_name_H-M   'P 1'
#
loop_
_entity.id
_entity.type
_entity.pdbx_description
1 polymer ?
#
loop_
_entity_poly.entity_id
_entity_poly.type
_entity_poly.pdbx_seq_one_letter_code
_entity_poly.pdbx_strand_id
1 'polypeptide(L)'
;MRQSFGVVMALLSSPSLASSLSELCTLSNLKAALPSNGTLLGIDMIPSTITVSTAVYNASAGMGGGPMRRDTDTYNYCNVTVAYTHGTKGDTVNLKYAFPDPENFKNRFYVAGGGGYSLNTDTTGGLKYGAAAGATDGGYDAFNYSLDEKFLLGNGSINWDATYMFSYQALGEMTQIGKYITKNLYDMSKSSKVYTYYEGCSDGGREGMSQVQRWGDEYDGVIAGAPAFRFAQQQVLHVYPAAVEQTLDYYPPPCELKKIVNATIEACDALDGRKDGVISRTDLCKIHFNLKSLIGKEYYCAAETSSSLGFGFSKRQAPGSQMSNAPEQNGTITAEGIAVARAIYDGVFNSKDERAYLSWQIGSELSDGEPTYDNKTDKWTLNIPSTGGMYVAKFIELLELDNLENLNNVTYDTLVDWMNTGMVRYYDSLQTTHPDLTTFKEAGGKLLHYHGESDPSIPAGSSVHYWQSVRSIMYPELSDEKAQKALSEWYQFYLVPGAAHCGTNSLQPGPYPQNNMNIMIDWVENGKQPSRLNATVSSGDYKGETQMLCQWPKRPLWKNDKSFACVDDEKSIESWTYSFNAFKIPVY
;
A
#
# COMPACT_ATOMS: atom_id res chain seq x y z
N MET A 1 43.43 -56.83 -42.49
CA MET A 1 43.40 -56.37 -41.09
C MET A 1 42.54 -55.14 -40.97
N ARG A 2 41.31 -55.24 -40.49
CA ARG A 2 40.44 -54.11 -40.18
C ARG A 2 40.46 -53.92 -38.67
N GLN A 3 40.97 -52.79 -38.21
CA GLN A 3 40.89 -52.36 -36.81
C GLN A 3 39.58 -51.62 -36.57
N SER A 4 38.78 -52.16 -35.68
CA SER A 4 37.55 -51.46 -35.17
C SER A 4 37.96 -50.59 -34.01
N PHE A 5 37.71 -49.27 -34.13
CA PHE A 5 37.80 -48.35 -33.01
C PHE A 5 36.45 -48.34 -32.29
N GLY A 6 36.45 -48.86 -31.08
CA GLY A 6 35.32 -48.69 -30.16
C GLY A 6 35.31 -47.28 -29.57
N VAL A 7 34.23 -46.52 -29.80
CA VAL A 7 33.96 -45.24 -29.13
C VAL A 7 33.35 -45.56 -27.76
N VAL A 8 34.07 -45.29 -26.71
CA VAL A 8 33.53 -45.27 -25.33
C VAL A 8 32.80 -43.94 -25.14
N MET A 9 31.48 -43.99 -25.16
CA MET A 9 30.66 -42.87 -24.72
C MET A 9 30.72 -42.77 -23.18
N ALA A 10 31.44 -41.81 -22.65
CA ALA A 10 31.34 -41.42 -21.24
C ALA A 10 29.99 -40.75 -21.02
N LEU A 11 29.08 -41.40 -20.34
CA LEU A 11 27.88 -40.81 -19.79
C LEU A 11 28.30 -39.81 -18.71
N LEU A 12 28.28 -38.52 -19.06
CA LEU A 12 28.32 -37.44 -18.08
C LEU A 12 26.98 -37.48 -17.33
N SER A 13 26.99 -37.98 -16.11
CA SER A 13 25.86 -37.85 -15.19
C SER A 13 25.69 -36.36 -14.88
N SER A 14 24.62 -35.79 -15.37
CA SER A 14 24.14 -34.48 -14.91
C SER A 14 23.96 -34.55 -13.39
N PRO A 15 24.37 -33.53 -12.62
CA PRO A 15 24.05 -33.50 -11.20
C PRO A 15 22.52 -33.54 -11.05
N SER A 16 22.01 -34.48 -10.27
CA SER A 16 20.60 -34.58 -9.96
C SER A 16 20.28 -33.43 -9.02
N LEU A 17 19.35 -32.52 -9.43
CA LEU A 17 18.62 -31.63 -8.53
C LEU A 17 18.22 -32.40 -7.27
N ALA A 18 18.28 -31.76 -6.09
CA ALA A 18 17.76 -32.35 -4.86
C ALA A 18 16.37 -32.90 -5.16
N SER A 19 16.17 -34.19 -5.00
CA SER A 19 14.96 -34.87 -5.46
C SER A 19 13.79 -34.73 -4.49
N SER A 20 14.03 -34.20 -3.28
CA SER A 20 12.99 -34.05 -2.24
C SER A 20 13.25 -32.87 -1.32
N LEU A 21 12.17 -32.40 -0.68
CA LEU A 21 12.23 -31.36 0.34
C LEU A 21 13.16 -31.73 1.51
N SER A 22 13.20 -33.01 1.92
CA SER A 22 14.04 -33.47 3.02
C SER A 22 15.53 -33.44 2.70
N GLU A 23 15.89 -33.64 1.44
CA GLU A 23 17.28 -33.47 0.98
C GLU A 23 17.66 -32.01 0.89
N LEU A 24 16.78 -31.14 0.38
CA LEU A 24 17.01 -29.73 0.28
C LEU A 24 17.11 -29.08 1.69
N CYS A 25 16.19 -29.41 2.59
CA CYS A 25 15.98 -28.74 3.88
C CYS A 25 16.94 -29.28 4.97
N THR A 26 18.25 -29.18 4.74
CA THR A 26 19.28 -29.60 5.70
C THR A 26 20.15 -28.41 6.12
N LEU A 27 20.65 -28.44 7.36
CA LEU A 27 21.55 -27.40 7.87
C LEU A 27 22.81 -27.24 7.02
N SER A 28 23.36 -28.38 6.50
CA SER A 28 24.55 -28.37 5.65
C SER A 28 24.30 -27.66 4.32
N ASN A 29 23.17 -27.97 3.66
CA ASN A 29 22.84 -27.38 2.37
C ASN A 29 22.54 -25.86 2.51
N LEU A 30 21.80 -25.47 3.56
CA LEU A 30 21.52 -24.06 3.82
C LEU A 30 22.81 -23.29 4.14
N LYS A 31 23.74 -23.84 4.96
CA LYS A 31 25.05 -23.21 5.21
C LYS A 31 25.87 -23.06 3.94
N ALA A 32 25.87 -24.05 3.07
CA ALA A 32 26.58 -24.00 1.78
C ALA A 32 25.95 -22.99 0.79
N ALA A 33 24.64 -22.75 0.91
CA ALA A 33 23.91 -21.85 0.05
C ALA A 33 24.05 -20.35 0.44
N LEU A 34 24.57 -20.03 1.64
CA LEU A 34 24.76 -18.65 2.08
C LEU A 34 25.78 -17.90 1.21
N PRO A 35 25.60 -16.57 1.00
CA PRO A 35 26.67 -15.74 0.48
C PRO A 35 27.86 -15.75 1.45
N SER A 36 29.08 -15.93 0.91
CA SER A 36 30.30 -15.74 1.68
C SER A 36 30.53 -14.24 1.96
N ASN A 37 31.23 -13.91 3.04
CA ASN A 37 31.54 -12.53 3.37
C ASN A 37 32.24 -11.83 2.18
N GLY A 38 31.82 -10.59 1.92
CA GLY A 38 32.29 -9.81 0.78
C GLY A 38 31.56 -10.11 -0.56
N THR A 39 30.64 -11.07 -0.61
CA THR A 39 29.83 -11.33 -1.81
C THR A 39 28.77 -10.26 -2.02
N LEU A 40 28.09 -9.84 -0.96
CA LEU A 40 27.13 -8.75 -0.94
C LEU A 40 27.72 -7.55 -0.20
N LEU A 41 27.64 -6.37 -0.80
CA LEU A 41 28.28 -5.17 -0.25
C LEU A 41 27.68 -4.80 1.12
N GLY A 42 28.54 -4.72 2.11
CA GLY A 42 28.16 -4.30 3.47
C GLY A 42 27.42 -5.35 4.30
N ILE A 43 27.22 -6.57 3.78
CA ILE A 43 26.47 -7.64 4.42
C ILE A 43 27.40 -8.81 4.76
N ASP A 44 27.46 -9.18 6.03
CA ASP A 44 28.18 -10.34 6.53
C ASP A 44 27.20 -11.31 7.21
N MET A 45 27.05 -12.51 6.64
CA MET A 45 26.15 -13.54 7.19
C MET A 45 26.68 -14.07 8.52
N ILE A 46 25.79 -14.46 9.42
CA ILE A 46 26.10 -15.10 10.71
C ILE A 46 25.65 -16.58 10.67
N PRO A 47 26.46 -17.50 10.09
CA PRO A 47 26.04 -18.90 9.82
C PRO A 47 25.70 -19.70 11.07
N SER A 48 26.12 -19.26 12.25
CA SER A 48 25.79 -19.92 13.54
C SER A 48 24.33 -19.72 13.94
N THR A 49 23.63 -18.75 13.38
CA THR A 49 22.22 -18.42 13.69
C THR A 49 21.22 -19.23 12.86
N ILE A 50 21.68 -20.00 11.87
CA ILE A 50 20.77 -20.75 10.98
C ILE A 50 19.97 -21.77 11.76
N THR A 51 18.65 -21.72 11.60
CA THR A 51 17.74 -22.81 11.95
C THR A 51 17.01 -23.30 10.70
N VAL A 52 16.72 -24.58 10.64
CA VAL A 52 16.10 -25.24 9.48
C VAL A 52 15.07 -26.24 9.97
N SER A 53 13.88 -26.22 9.39
CA SER A 53 12.84 -27.22 9.62
C SER A 53 11.93 -27.37 8.40
N THR A 54 11.42 -28.57 8.15
CA THR A 54 10.32 -28.77 7.20
C THR A 54 9.01 -28.33 7.85
N ALA A 55 8.17 -27.67 7.07
CA ALA A 55 6.87 -27.15 7.53
C ALA A 55 5.80 -27.34 6.45
N VAL A 56 4.54 -27.24 6.85
CA VAL A 56 3.39 -27.33 5.96
C VAL A 56 2.54 -26.08 6.14
N TYR A 57 2.27 -25.39 5.04
CA TYR A 57 1.35 -24.28 4.98
C TYR A 57 0.00 -24.77 4.45
N ASN A 58 -1.07 -24.46 5.19
CA ASN A 58 -2.44 -24.74 4.77
C ASN A 58 -3.12 -23.41 4.37
N ALA A 59 -3.34 -23.22 3.09
CA ALA A 59 -3.91 -21.99 2.53
C ALA A 59 -5.33 -21.70 3.01
N SER A 60 -6.06 -22.72 3.49
CA SER A 60 -7.43 -22.53 4.04
C SER A 60 -7.45 -21.85 5.42
N ALA A 61 -6.31 -21.76 6.11
CA ALA A 61 -6.19 -21.19 7.46
C ALA A 61 -5.84 -19.70 7.47
N GLY A 62 -5.50 -19.10 6.33
CA GLY A 62 -5.08 -17.68 6.23
C GLY A 62 -6.26 -16.72 6.30
N MET A 63 -6.37 -15.95 7.40
CA MET A 63 -7.29 -14.81 7.52
C MET A 63 -6.64 -13.55 6.96
N GLY A 64 -7.00 -13.18 5.72
CA GLY A 64 -6.74 -11.87 5.14
C GLY A 64 -8.02 -11.36 4.49
N GLY A 65 -8.49 -10.18 4.92
CA GLY A 65 -9.80 -9.62 4.54
C GLY A 65 -9.96 -9.37 3.03
N GLY A 66 -10.69 -10.24 2.39
CA GLY A 66 -11.19 -10.14 1.02
C GLY A 66 -11.98 -11.40 0.69
N PRO A 67 -12.93 -11.41 -0.27
CA PRO A 67 -13.64 -12.61 -0.67
C PRO A 67 -12.68 -13.55 -1.42
N MET A 68 -11.81 -14.25 -0.69
CA MET A 68 -10.92 -15.24 -1.26
C MET A 68 -11.69 -16.51 -1.60
N ARG A 69 -11.50 -16.96 -2.83
CA ARG A 69 -11.73 -18.34 -3.22
C ARG A 69 -10.95 -19.19 -2.20
N ARG A 70 -11.61 -20.08 -1.48
CA ARG A 70 -10.95 -20.99 -0.54
C ARG A 70 -9.98 -21.85 -1.34
N ASP A 71 -8.70 -21.50 -1.28
CA ASP A 71 -7.63 -22.34 -1.72
C ASP A 71 -7.50 -23.42 -0.64
N THR A 72 -7.78 -24.68 -0.97
CA THR A 72 -7.69 -25.81 -0.05
C THR A 72 -6.33 -26.48 -0.13
N ASP A 73 -5.42 -25.92 -0.91
CA ASP A 73 -4.14 -26.54 -1.17
C ASP A 73 -3.20 -26.40 0.03
N THR A 74 -2.43 -27.44 0.26
CA THR A 74 -1.35 -27.50 1.24
C THR A 74 -0.02 -27.46 0.53
N TYR A 75 0.93 -26.68 1.08
CA TYR A 75 2.26 -26.53 0.51
C TYR A 75 3.31 -26.95 1.53
N ASN A 76 4.15 -27.92 1.15
CA ASN A 76 5.33 -28.28 1.92
C ASN A 76 6.46 -27.31 1.60
N TYR A 77 7.20 -26.88 2.60
CA TYR A 77 8.31 -25.95 2.43
C TYR A 77 9.40 -26.13 3.50
N CYS A 78 10.60 -25.68 3.17
CA CYS A 78 11.69 -25.53 4.11
C CYS A 78 11.61 -24.17 4.78
N ASN A 79 11.37 -24.15 6.09
CA ASN A 79 11.36 -22.94 6.91
C ASN A 79 12.78 -22.71 7.45
N VAL A 80 13.33 -21.53 7.16
CA VAL A 80 14.70 -21.16 7.50
C VAL A 80 14.73 -19.84 8.23
N THR A 81 15.51 -19.75 9.29
CA THR A 81 15.91 -18.46 9.87
C THR A 81 17.41 -18.31 9.77
N VAL A 82 17.90 -17.10 9.57
CA VAL A 82 19.32 -16.75 9.56
C VAL A 82 19.49 -15.27 9.87
N ALA A 83 20.61 -14.89 10.44
CA ALA A 83 20.92 -13.47 10.67
C ALA A 83 22.14 -13.01 9.85
N TYR A 84 22.21 -11.71 9.65
CA TYR A 84 23.39 -11.02 9.12
C TYR A 84 23.69 -9.76 9.95
N THR A 85 24.85 -9.15 9.71
CA THR A 85 25.30 -7.89 10.31
C THR A 85 25.87 -6.97 9.23
N HIS A 86 25.85 -5.67 9.48
CA HIS A 86 26.45 -4.67 8.61
C HIS A 86 27.94 -4.45 9.00
N GLY A 87 28.84 -5.28 8.47
CA GLY A 87 30.27 -5.14 8.65
C GLY A 87 30.66 -4.94 10.12
N THR A 88 31.27 -3.80 10.45
CA THR A 88 31.74 -3.49 11.82
C THR A 88 30.70 -2.83 12.72
N LYS A 89 29.46 -2.65 12.27
CA LYS A 89 28.40 -1.95 13.02
C LYS A 89 27.98 -2.70 14.30
N GLY A 90 28.08 -4.04 14.29
CA GLY A 90 27.75 -4.88 15.43
C GLY A 90 26.25 -5.03 15.67
N ASP A 91 25.44 -4.69 14.67
CA ASP A 91 24.01 -4.93 14.65
C ASP A 91 23.70 -6.40 14.29
N THR A 92 22.45 -6.77 14.39
CA THR A 92 21.96 -8.11 13.99
C THR A 92 20.60 -7.95 13.34
N VAL A 93 20.49 -8.39 12.09
CA VAL A 93 19.23 -8.41 11.34
C VAL A 93 18.79 -9.85 11.12
N ASN A 94 17.62 -10.20 11.60
CA ASN A 94 17.07 -11.55 11.50
C ASN A 94 16.18 -11.70 10.26
N LEU A 95 16.41 -12.77 9.52
CA LEU A 95 15.67 -13.12 8.31
C LEU A 95 14.91 -14.43 8.52
N LYS A 96 13.74 -14.50 7.91
CA LYS A 96 12.96 -15.73 7.74
C LYS A 96 12.78 -16.00 6.25
N TYR A 97 12.90 -17.26 5.85
CA TYR A 97 12.65 -17.69 4.47
C TYR A 97 11.78 -18.94 4.44
N ALA A 98 10.92 -19.02 3.44
CA ALA A 98 10.21 -20.22 3.05
C ALA A 98 10.68 -20.64 1.66
N PHE A 99 11.25 -21.84 1.53
CA PHE A 99 11.66 -22.42 0.25
C PHE A 99 10.71 -23.59 -0.09
N PRO A 100 9.94 -23.51 -1.19
CA PRO A 100 9.00 -24.57 -1.57
C PRO A 100 9.70 -25.90 -1.84
N ASP A 101 8.92 -26.98 -1.84
CA ASP A 101 9.38 -28.29 -2.31
C ASP A 101 9.98 -28.14 -3.73
N PRO A 102 11.12 -28.77 -4.05
CA PRO A 102 11.74 -28.70 -5.38
C PRO A 102 10.77 -28.96 -6.55
N GLU A 103 9.83 -29.90 -6.39
CA GLU A 103 8.83 -30.19 -7.42
C GLU A 103 7.88 -29.02 -7.72
N ASN A 104 7.67 -28.13 -6.73
CA ASN A 104 6.78 -26.97 -6.82
C ASN A 104 7.51 -25.66 -7.14
N PHE A 105 8.84 -25.65 -7.08
CA PHE A 105 9.64 -24.45 -7.31
C PHE A 105 9.63 -24.03 -8.79
N LYS A 106 9.32 -22.74 -9.05
CA LYS A 106 9.19 -22.17 -10.40
C LYS A 106 10.18 -21.04 -10.69
N ASN A 107 11.38 -21.10 -10.12
CA ASN A 107 12.42 -20.07 -10.27
C ASN A 107 11.94 -18.67 -9.87
N ARG A 108 11.14 -18.55 -8.82
CA ARG A 108 10.56 -17.30 -8.34
C ARG A 108 10.98 -16.98 -6.92
N PHE A 109 11.10 -15.69 -6.64
CA PHE A 109 11.24 -15.13 -5.30
C PHE A 109 10.12 -14.12 -5.07
N TYR A 110 9.45 -14.19 -3.93
CA TYR A 110 8.29 -13.36 -3.60
C TYR A 110 8.54 -12.56 -2.33
N VAL A 111 8.16 -11.29 -2.35
CA VAL A 111 8.23 -10.37 -1.23
C VAL A 111 6.85 -9.80 -0.98
N ALA A 112 6.34 -9.92 0.23
CA ALA A 112 5.10 -9.29 0.65
C ALA A 112 5.39 -7.98 1.40
N GLY A 113 4.58 -6.97 1.15
CA GLY A 113 4.63 -5.71 1.89
C GLY A 113 3.93 -5.78 3.24
N GLY A 114 4.31 -4.89 4.13
CA GLY A 114 3.71 -4.69 5.43
C GLY A 114 2.50 -3.76 5.40
N GLY A 115 2.24 -3.07 6.51
CA GLY A 115 1.15 -2.11 6.64
C GLY A 115 1.27 -1.23 7.87
N GLY A 116 0.84 0.02 7.76
CA GLY A 116 1.00 1.01 8.82
C GLY A 116 2.47 1.30 9.09
N TYR A 117 2.93 0.96 10.26
CA TYR A 117 4.35 1.08 10.66
C TYR A 117 5.04 -0.29 10.81
N SER A 118 4.46 -1.35 10.28
CA SER A 118 4.97 -2.72 10.45
C SER A 118 5.44 -3.31 9.13
N LEU A 119 6.63 -3.93 9.13
CA LEU A 119 7.09 -4.80 8.04
C LEU A 119 6.28 -6.10 8.02
N ASN A 120 6.20 -6.73 6.85
CA ASN A 120 5.59 -8.06 6.72
C ASN A 120 6.44 -9.13 7.44
N THR A 121 5.78 -10.02 8.16
CA THR A 121 6.43 -11.12 8.91
C THR A 121 6.13 -12.51 8.38
N ASP A 122 5.23 -12.63 7.40
CA ASP A 122 4.84 -13.90 6.77
C ASP A 122 5.69 -14.21 5.54
N THR A 123 6.12 -15.45 5.42
CA THR A 123 6.90 -15.96 4.28
C THR A 123 6.13 -16.93 3.39
N THR A 124 4.86 -17.22 3.72
CA THR A 124 4.11 -18.29 3.04
C THR A 124 3.35 -17.84 1.79
N GLY A 125 3.14 -16.52 1.62
CA GLY A 125 2.35 -15.97 0.53
C GLY A 125 2.83 -16.30 -0.89
N GLY A 126 4.13 -16.58 -1.05
CA GLY A 126 4.75 -16.95 -2.33
C GLY A 126 4.56 -18.42 -2.74
N LEU A 127 4.27 -19.31 -1.78
CA LEU A 127 4.27 -20.76 -2.01
C LEU A 127 3.29 -21.21 -3.10
N LYS A 128 2.09 -20.64 -3.14
CA LYS A 128 1.07 -20.91 -4.16
C LYS A 128 1.51 -20.53 -5.59
N TYR A 129 2.51 -19.67 -5.71
CA TYR A 129 3.10 -19.26 -6.98
C TYR A 129 4.38 -20.04 -7.31
N GLY A 130 4.76 -21.01 -6.48
CA GLY A 130 6.01 -21.75 -6.61
C GLY A 130 7.24 -20.87 -6.37
N ALA A 131 7.12 -19.87 -5.50
CA ALA A 131 8.16 -18.92 -5.18
C ALA A 131 8.76 -19.17 -3.79
N ALA A 132 10.09 -19.06 -3.68
CA ALA A 132 10.72 -18.82 -2.38
C ALA A 132 10.30 -17.43 -1.89
N ALA A 133 10.22 -17.23 -0.58
CA ALA A 133 9.83 -15.94 -0.02
C ALA A 133 10.62 -15.61 1.24
N GLY A 134 10.76 -14.31 1.53
CA GLY A 134 11.49 -13.81 2.67
C GLY A 134 10.75 -12.77 3.50
N ALA A 135 11.14 -12.65 4.76
CA ALA A 135 10.75 -11.60 5.70
C ALA A 135 11.95 -11.20 6.57
N THR A 136 11.94 -9.98 7.08
CA THR A 136 13.04 -9.39 7.84
C THR A 136 12.53 -8.69 9.10
N ASP A 137 13.31 -8.71 10.18
CA ASP A 137 13.02 -7.92 11.38
C ASP A 137 13.58 -6.49 11.33
N GLY A 138 14.21 -6.13 10.21
CA GLY A 138 14.79 -4.81 10.01
C GLY A 138 15.90 -4.42 11.00
N GLY A 139 16.39 -5.36 11.82
CA GLY A 139 17.40 -5.11 12.84
C GLY A 139 16.90 -4.30 14.05
N TYR A 140 15.60 -4.00 14.10
CA TYR A 140 14.94 -3.34 15.24
C TYR A 140 13.83 -4.21 15.87
N ASP A 141 13.89 -5.52 15.58
CA ASP A 141 12.93 -6.53 16.04
C ASP A 141 11.50 -6.30 15.50
N ALA A 142 11.39 -6.01 14.19
CA ALA A 142 10.09 -5.81 13.52
C ALA A 142 9.21 -7.06 13.50
N PHE A 143 9.69 -8.23 13.91
CA PHE A 143 8.84 -9.39 14.13
C PHE A 143 7.93 -9.24 15.37
N ASN A 144 8.26 -8.36 16.29
CA ASN A 144 7.53 -8.12 17.54
C ASN A 144 7.03 -6.69 17.68
N TYR A 145 7.66 -5.72 17.04
CA TYR A 145 7.40 -4.28 17.17
C TYR A 145 7.16 -3.61 15.81
N SER A 146 6.41 -2.53 15.81
CA SER A 146 6.29 -1.61 14.67
C SER A 146 7.34 -0.49 14.75
N LEU A 147 7.58 0.22 13.65
CA LEU A 147 8.56 1.31 13.62
C LEU A 147 8.23 2.41 14.64
N ASP A 148 6.96 2.79 14.78
CA ASP A 148 6.54 3.86 15.71
C ASP A 148 6.85 3.55 17.17
N GLU A 149 7.01 2.26 17.53
CA GLU A 149 7.46 1.81 18.86
C GLU A 149 9.00 1.84 19.02
N LYS A 150 9.74 1.95 17.93
CA LYS A 150 11.23 1.92 17.88
C LYS A 150 11.83 3.16 17.22
N PHE A 151 10.98 4.10 16.83
CA PHE A 151 11.36 5.27 16.04
C PHE A 151 12.25 6.25 16.82
N LEU A 152 11.99 6.44 18.11
CA LEU A 152 12.82 7.31 18.96
C LEU A 152 13.76 6.47 19.86
N LEU A 153 14.98 6.98 20.03
CA LEU A 153 15.93 6.53 21.07
C LEU A 153 15.66 7.23 22.39
N GLY A 154 14.77 8.20 22.42
CA GLY A 154 14.35 9.08 23.48
C GLY A 154 13.86 10.40 22.89
N ASN A 155 13.20 11.24 23.67
CA ASN A 155 12.68 12.52 23.20
C ASN A 155 13.77 13.34 22.49
N GLY A 156 13.45 13.84 21.30
CA GLY A 156 14.37 14.61 20.47
C GLY A 156 15.42 13.80 19.69
N SER A 157 15.44 12.46 19.82
CA SER A 157 16.49 11.62 19.20
C SER A 157 15.88 10.52 18.33
N ILE A 158 16.05 10.64 17.00
CA ILE A 158 15.54 9.68 16.02
C ILE A 158 16.46 8.46 15.94
N ASN A 159 15.87 7.27 15.91
CA ASN A 159 16.52 6.02 15.53
C ASN A 159 16.61 5.94 13.99
N TRP A 160 17.62 6.57 13.43
CA TRP A 160 17.82 6.60 11.98
C TRP A 160 18.09 5.22 11.39
N ASP A 161 18.72 4.33 12.14
CA ASP A 161 18.94 2.96 11.68
C ASP A 161 17.62 2.24 11.42
N ALA A 162 16.73 2.21 12.42
CA ALA A 162 15.40 1.63 12.24
C ALA A 162 14.60 2.34 11.13
N THR A 163 14.73 3.67 11.03
CA THR A 163 14.04 4.48 10.03
C THR A 163 14.45 4.09 8.61
N TYR A 164 15.75 3.99 8.31
CA TYR A 164 16.21 3.57 6.98
C TYR A 164 15.90 2.11 6.68
N MET A 165 16.06 1.24 7.66
CA MET A 165 15.74 -0.19 7.51
C MET A 165 14.26 -0.39 7.16
N PHE A 166 13.35 0.25 7.89
CA PHE A 166 11.92 0.24 7.59
C PHE A 166 11.60 0.86 6.23
N SER A 167 12.24 1.97 5.90
CA SER A 167 11.90 2.74 4.71
C SER A 167 12.12 1.96 3.40
N TYR A 168 13.24 1.24 3.28
CA TYR A 168 13.60 0.53 2.06
C TYR A 168 14.73 -0.50 2.21
N GLN A 169 15.69 -0.26 3.13
CA GLN A 169 16.96 -1.00 3.13
C GLN A 169 16.76 -2.47 3.49
N ALA A 170 15.98 -2.77 4.55
CA ALA A 170 15.79 -4.13 5.03
C ALA A 170 15.17 -5.07 3.98
N LEU A 171 14.20 -4.57 3.19
CA LEU A 171 13.57 -5.37 2.13
C LEU A 171 14.51 -5.61 0.95
N GLY A 172 15.32 -4.61 0.56
CA GLY A 172 16.32 -4.76 -0.50
C GLY A 172 17.38 -5.79 -0.14
N GLU A 173 17.95 -5.68 1.04
CA GLU A 173 18.97 -6.62 1.54
C GLU A 173 18.43 -8.05 1.72
N MET A 174 17.25 -8.18 2.35
CA MET A 174 16.56 -9.47 2.48
C MET A 174 16.34 -10.12 1.12
N THR A 175 15.96 -9.35 0.10
CA THR A 175 15.70 -9.83 -1.26
C THR A 175 17.00 -10.29 -1.92
N GLN A 176 18.09 -9.53 -1.84
CA GLN A 176 19.39 -9.93 -2.39
C GLN A 176 19.91 -11.22 -1.76
N ILE A 177 19.88 -11.30 -0.43
CA ILE A 177 20.29 -12.51 0.32
C ILE A 177 19.41 -13.70 -0.09
N GLY A 178 18.09 -13.51 -0.11
CA GLY A 178 17.12 -14.55 -0.43
C GLY A 178 17.28 -15.09 -1.86
N LYS A 179 17.49 -14.22 -2.84
CA LYS A 179 17.79 -14.61 -4.24
C LYS A 179 19.10 -15.41 -4.34
N TYR A 180 20.13 -14.98 -3.61
CA TYR A 180 21.41 -15.68 -3.58
C TYR A 180 21.26 -17.09 -3.01
N ILE A 181 20.61 -17.22 -1.84
CA ILE A 181 20.33 -18.53 -1.22
C ILE A 181 19.47 -19.39 -2.15
N THR A 182 18.43 -18.83 -2.76
CA THR A 182 17.55 -19.56 -3.69
C THR A 182 18.34 -20.17 -4.85
N LYS A 183 19.21 -19.40 -5.50
CA LYS A 183 20.03 -19.91 -6.61
C LYS A 183 20.90 -21.08 -6.20
N ASN A 184 21.57 -20.97 -5.08
CA ASN A 184 22.51 -22.00 -4.61
C ASN A 184 21.77 -23.24 -4.06
N LEU A 185 20.67 -23.03 -3.34
CA LEU A 185 19.90 -24.11 -2.71
C LEU A 185 19.25 -25.04 -3.75
N TYR A 186 18.75 -24.46 -4.86
CA TYR A 186 18.15 -25.23 -5.96
C TYR A 186 19.13 -25.55 -7.08
N ASP A 187 20.45 -25.41 -6.84
CA ASP A 187 21.53 -25.68 -7.80
C ASP A 187 21.28 -25.07 -9.20
N MET A 188 20.80 -23.83 -9.20
CA MET A 188 20.50 -23.11 -10.44
C MET A 188 21.80 -22.65 -11.12
N SER A 189 21.87 -22.80 -12.45
CA SER A 189 23.02 -22.25 -13.20
C SER A 189 23.18 -20.75 -12.96
N LYS A 190 24.42 -20.23 -13.09
CA LYS A 190 24.70 -18.80 -12.94
C LYS A 190 23.90 -17.93 -13.91
N SER A 191 23.54 -18.47 -15.06
CA SER A 191 22.72 -17.79 -16.09
C SER A 191 21.21 -17.91 -15.85
N SER A 192 20.78 -18.79 -14.93
CA SER A 192 19.35 -18.95 -14.62
C SER A 192 18.82 -17.73 -13.88
N LYS A 193 17.67 -17.24 -14.34
CA LYS A 193 16.98 -16.11 -13.73
C LYS A 193 16.09 -16.59 -12.60
N VAL A 194 16.14 -15.90 -11.45
CA VAL A 194 15.11 -15.95 -10.40
C VAL A 194 14.22 -14.72 -10.62
N TYR A 195 12.98 -14.96 -11.03
CA TYR A 195 12.00 -13.88 -11.19
C TYR A 195 11.57 -13.39 -9.82
N THR A 196 11.70 -12.10 -9.60
CA THR A 196 11.45 -11.48 -8.29
C THR A 196 10.19 -10.64 -8.32
N TYR A 197 9.24 -10.98 -7.47
CA TYR A 197 7.94 -10.32 -7.38
C TYR A 197 7.73 -9.68 -6.02
N TYR A 198 7.09 -8.52 -6.05
CA TYR A 198 6.63 -7.81 -4.86
C TYR A 198 5.12 -7.58 -4.93
N GLU A 199 4.42 -7.68 -3.80
CA GLU A 199 3.01 -7.31 -3.67
C GLU A 199 2.74 -6.67 -2.32
N GLY A 200 2.15 -5.46 -2.31
CA GLY A 200 1.77 -4.77 -1.08
C GLY A 200 0.78 -3.65 -1.34
N CYS A 201 0.09 -3.23 -0.27
CA CYS A 201 -0.89 -2.14 -0.28
C CYS A 201 -0.67 -1.22 0.92
N SER A 202 -1.09 0.05 0.83
CA SER A 202 -0.90 1.03 1.92
C SER A 202 0.58 1.37 2.13
N ASP A 203 1.08 1.24 3.35
CA ASP A 203 2.53 1.29 3.56
C ASP A 203 3.26 0.19 2.78
N GLY A 204 2.70 -1.01 2.69
CA GLY A 204 3.24 -2.05 1.80
C GLY A 204 3.28 -1.62 0.33
N GLY A 205 2.34 -0.79 -0.13
CA GLY A 205 2.42 -0.13 -1.45
C GLY A 205 3.59 0.86 -1.53
N ARG A 206 3.81 1.67 -0.49
CA ARG A 206 4.97 2.56 -0.34
C ARG A 206 6.28 1.76 -0.34
N GLU A 207 6.35 0.69 0.44
CA GLU A 207 7.51 -0.21 0.46
C GLU A 207 7.83 -0.73 -0.95
N GLY A 208 6.82 -1.24 -1.69
CA GLY A 208 7.00 -1.70 -3.08
C GLY A 208 7.53 -0.60 -3.99
N MET A 209 7.01 0.61 -3.87
CA MET A 209 7.51 1.75 -4.64
C MET A 209 8.92 2.17 -4.21
N SER A 210 9.28 2.03 -2.94
CA SER A 210 10.66 2.27 -2.46
C SER A 210 11.65 1.29 -3.10
N GLN A 211 11.23 0.04 -3.30
CA GLN A 211 12.04 -0.97 -3.99
C GLN A 211 12.19 -0.64 -5.48
N VAL A 212 11.11 -0.24 -6.16
CA VAL A 212 11.18 0.23 -7.57
C VAL A 212 12.15 1.41 -7.72
N GLN A 213 12.14 2.35 -6.77
CA GLN A 213 12.95 3.56 -6.81
C GLN A 213 14.42 3.34 -6.45
N ARG A 214 14.73 2.40 -5.55
CA ARG A 214 16.07 2.26 -4.94
C ARG A 214 16.76 0.92 -5.25
N TRP A 215 15.99 -0.13 -5.54
CA TRP A 215 16.43 -1.49 -5.82
C TRP A 215 15.81 -2.00 -7.13
N GLY A 216 15.67 -1.09 -8.11
CA GLY A 216 14.86 -1.33 -9.31
C GLY A 216 15.34 -2.51 -10.15
N ASP A 217 16.63 -2.83 -10.16
CA ASP A 217 17.21 -3.96 -10.87
C ASP A 217 17.05 -5.32 -10.14
N GLU A 218 16.57 -5.28 -8.88
CA GLU A 218 16.30 -6.51 -8.13
C GLU A 218 14.92 -7.12 -8.39
N TYR A 219 13.98 -6.34 -8.94
CA TYR A 219 12.58 -6.75 -9.08
C TYR A 219 12.13 -6.81 -10.54
N ASP A 220 11.47 -7.91 -10.91
CA ASP A 220 10.88 -8.11 -12.24
C ASP A 220 9.43 -7.66 -12.31
N GLY A 221 8.68 -7.81 -11.22
CA GLY A 221 7.29 -7.39 -11.15
C GLY A 221 6.92 -6.85 -9.78
N VAL A 222 6.31 -5.66 -9.74
CA VAL A 222 5.86 -5.01 -8.51
C VAL A 222 4.38 -4.67 -8.60
N ILE A 223 3.62 -5.07 -7.59
CA ILE A 223 2.22 -4.71 -7.42
C ILE A 223 2.12 -3.79 -6.22
N ALA A 224 1.75 -2.53 -6.45
CA ALA A 224 1.61 -1.51 -5.43
C ALA A 224 0.17 -0.99 -5.38
N GLY A 225 -0.56 -1.35 -4.31
CA GLY A 225 -1.90 -0.87 -4.03
C GLY A 225 -1.86 0.36 -3.12
N ALA A 226 -2.65 1.38 -3.43
CA ALA A 226 -2.86 2.57 -2.60
C ALA A 226 -1.59 3.05 -1.84
N PRO A 227 -0.46 3.34 -2.54
CA PRO A 227 0.81 3.61 -1.88
C PRO A 227 0.83 4.91 -1.09
N ALA A 228 1.37 4.87 0.12
CA ALA A 228 1.57 6.02 0.99
C ALA A 228 2.80 6.86 0.56
N PHE A 229 2.85 7.32 -0.69
CA PHE A 229 4.02 7.99 -1.28
C PHE A 229 4.52 9.18 -0.47
N ARG A 230 3.60 10.12 -0.16
CA ARG A 230 3.89 11.38 0.51
C ARG A 230 3.58 11.21 1.98
N PHE A 231 4.42 10.40 2.64
CA PHE A 231 4.19 9.94 3.99
C PHE A 231 3.90 11.11 4.95
N ALA A 232 4.70 12.18 4.90
CA ALA A 232 4.53 13.34 5.77
C ALA A 232 3.18 14.05 5.53
N GLN A 233 2.87 14.35 4.27
CA GLN A 233 1.63 15.06 3.95
C GLN A 233 0.39 14.21 4.27
N GLN A 234 0.46 12.91 3.93
CA GLN A 234 -0.64 11.99 4.16
C GLN A 234 -0.90 11.78 5.66
N GLN A 235 0.14 11.62 6.48
CA GLN A 235 -0.04 11.45 7.92
C GLN A 235 -0.59 12.73 8.59
N VAL A 236 -0.11 13.90 8.21
CA VAL A 236 -0.66 15.18 8.73
C VAL A 236 -2.09 15.41 8.24
N LEU A 237 -2.47 14.92 7.04
CA LEU A 237 -3.85 15.01 6.56
C LEU A 237 -4.85 14.37 7.53
N HIS A 238 -4.47 13.30 8.24
CA HIS A 238 -5.36 12.68 9.23
C HIS A 238 -5.68 13.60 10.43
N VAL A 239 -4.92 14.66 10.68
CA VAL A 239 -5.24 15.69 11.69
C VAL A 239 -6.11 16.80 11.10
N TYR A 240 -6.14 16.95 9.78
CA TYR A 240 -6.80 18.06 9.10
C TYR A 240 -8.31 18.18 9.41
N PRO A 241 -9.12 17.10 9.39
CA PRO A 241 -10.52 17.18 9.74
C PRO A 241 -10.77 17.77 11.14
N ALA A 242 -10.01 17.34 12.13
CA ALA A 242 -10.08 17.89 13.49
C ALA A 242 -9.72 19.40 13.52
N ALA A 243 -8.72 19.82 12.74
CA ALA A 243 -8.37 21.24 12.62
C ALA A 243 -9.46 22.04 11.89
N VAL A 244 -10.17 21.44 10.92
CA VAL A 244 -11.34 22.06 10.26
C VAL A 244 -12.47 22.28 11.25
N GLU A 245 -12.83 21.25 12.02
CA GLU A 245 -13.88 21.34 13.05
C GLU A 245 -13.57 22.40 14.09
N GLN A 246 -12.35 22.42 14.60
CA GLN A 246 -11.91 23.45 15.55
C GLN A 246 -11.96 24.85 14.93
N THR A 247 -11.53 25.02 13.69
CA THR A 247 -11.53 26.33 13.02
C THR A 247 -12.92 26.85 12.74
N LEU A 248 -13.86 25.97 12.40
CA LEU A 248 -15.26 26.32 12.15
C LEU A 248 -16.12 26.33 13.41
N ASP A 249 -15.56 25.93 14.56
CA ASP A 249 -16.26 25.77 15.85
C ASP A 249 -17.55 24.93 15.72
N TYR A 250 -17.46 23.87 14.90
CA TYR A 250 -18.57 22.95 14.67
C TYR A 250 -18.10 21.50 14.63
N TYR A 251 -18.71 20.66 15.46
CA TYR A 251 -18.40 19.25 15.63
C TYR A 251 -19.61 18.41 15.19
N PRO A 252 -19.68 18.06 13.89
CA PRO A 252 -20.85 17.39 13.33
C PRO A 252 -21.04 16.02 13.96
N PRO A 253 -22.24 15.65 14.42
CA PRO A 253 -22.52 14.29 14.86
C PRO A 253 -22.09 13.28 13.78
N PRO A 254 -21.49 12.12 14.11
CA PRO A 254 -21.09 11.13 13.13
C PRO A 254 -22.21 10.71 12.17
N CYS A 255 -23.45 10.68 12.65
CA CYS A 255 -24.63 10.40 11.83
C CYS A 255 -24.88 11.46 10.75
N GLU A 256 -24.59 12.74 11.02
CA GLU A 256 -24.68 13.81 10.04
C GLU A 256 -23.64 13.60 8.92
N LEU A 257 -22.38 13.34 9.28
CA LEU A 257 -21.31 13.04 8.31
C LEU A 257 -21.65 11.82 7.45
N LYS A 258 -22.10 10.74 8.08
CA LYS A 258 -22.53 9.52 7.38
C LYS A 258 -23.70 9.80 6.42
N LYS A 259 -24.66 10.66 6.82
CA LYS A 259 -25.77 11.07 5.94
C LYS A 259 -25.28 11.88 4.75
N ILE A 260 -24.31 12.78 4.94
CA ILE A 260 -23.70 13.58 3.85
C ILE A 260 -23.03 12.63 2.85
N VAL A 261 -22.22 11.66 3.31
CA VAL A 261 -21.55 10.67 2.45
C VAL A 261 -22.58 9.85 1.66
N ASN A 262 -23.56 9.23 2.34
CA ASN A 262 -24.56 8.39 1.70
C ASN A 262 -25.41 9.14 0.67
N ALA A 263 -25.84 10.36 1.01
CA ALA A 263 -26.63 11.20 0.10
C ALA A 263 -25.80 11.71 -1.10
N THR A 264 -24.48 11.83 -0.94
CA THR A 264 -23.56 12.14 -2.03
C THR A 264 -23.42 10.94 -2.97
N ILE A 265 -23.26 9.72 -2.42
CA ILE A 265 -23.20 8.49 -3.20
C ILE A 265 -24.50 8.35 -4.03
N GLU A 266 -25.66 8.49 -3.39
CA GLU A 266 -26.96 8.41 -4.07
C GLU A 266 -27.10 9.43 -5.21
N ALA A 267 -26.61 10.65 -5.01
CA ALA A 267 -26.72 11.74 -6.00
C ALA A 267 -25.76 11.55 -7.19
N CYS A 268 -24.60 10.95 -6.97
CA CYS A 268 -23.52 10.84 -7.97
C CYS A 268 -23.46 9.47 -8.67
N ASP A 269 -24.10 8.46 -8.13
CA ASP A 269 -24.12 7.08 -8.62
C ASP A 269 -24.39 7.00 -10.14
N ALA A 270 -25.41 7.66 -10.63
CA ALA A 270 -25.80 7.60 -12.03
C ALA A 270 -24.92 8.42 -13.01
N LEU A 271 -23.90 9.12 -12.54
CA LEU A 271 -23.10 10.03 -13.40
C LEU A 271 -22.19 9.27 -14.38
N ASP A 272 -21.87 8.04 -14.12
CA ASP A 272 -21.13 7.18 -15.04
C ASP A 272 -22.03 6.45 -16.06
N GLY A 273 -23.36 6.64 -15.97
CA GLY A 273 -24.37 6.01 -16.83
C GLY A 273 -24.99 4.72 -16.27
N ARG A 274 -24.62 4.31 -15.04
CA ARG A 274 -25.20 3.16 -14.33
C ARG A 274 -25.64 3.57 -12.93
N LYS A 275 -26.64 2.88 -12.41
CA LYS A 275 -27.10 3.07 -11.04
C LYS A 275 -26.91 1.77 -10.26
N ASP A 276 -25.77 1.66 -9.57
CA ASP A 276 -25.36 0.44 -8.87
C ASP A 276 -24.83 0.70 -7.44
N GLY A 277 -25.02 1.92 -6.94
CA GLY A 277 -24.58 2.33 -5.62
C GLY A 277 -23.07 2.70 -5.56
N VAL A 278 -22.44 2.93 -6.71
CA VAL A 278 -21.01 3.19 -6.82
C VAL A 278 -20.75 4.50 -7.57
N ILE A 279 -19.94 5.36 -6.99
CA ILE A 279 -19.43 6.53 -7.72
C ILE A 279 -18.20 6.10 -8.54
N SER A 280 -18.43 5.64 -9.77
CA SER A 280 -17.33 5.26 -10.67
C SER A 280 -16.65 6.47 -11.34
N ARG A 281 -17.23 7.64 -11.19
CA ARG A 281 -16.79 8.91 -11.74
C ARG A 281 -16.79 9.99 -10.67
N THR A 282 -15.91 9.87 -9.69
CA THR A 282 -15.73 10.87 -8.62
C THR A 282 -15.37 12.25 -9.17
N ASP A 283 -14.73 12.31 -10.33
CA ASP A 283 -14.47 13.52 -11.12
C ASP A 283 -15.76 14.23 -11.55
N LEU A 284 -16.72 13.50 -12.12
CA LEU A 284 -18.00 14.08 -12.50
C LEU A 284 -18.82 14.50 -11.28
N CYS A 285 -18.77 13.72 -10.21
CA CYS A 285 -19.40 14.11 -8.94
C CYS A 285 -18.84 15.44 -8.43
N LYS A 286 -17.52 15.58 -8.40
CA LYS A 286 -16.84 16.83 -7.99
C LYS A 286 -17.20 18.03 -8.87
N ILE A 287 -17.37 17.83 -10.18
CA ILE A 287 -17.67 18.90 -11.14
C ILE A 287 -19.16 19.31 -11.10
N HIS A 288 -20.07 18.34 -10.97
CA HIS A 288 -21.49 18.58 -11.20
C HIS A 288 -22.35 18.56 -9.94
N PHE A 289 -21.88 17.99 -8.83
CA PHE A 289 -22.65 17.88 -7.61
C PHE A 289 -22.32 19.01 -6.62
N ASN A 290 -23.36 19.59 -6.05
CA ASN A 290 -23.23 20.65 -5.03
C ASN A 290 -23.67 20.12 -3.67
N LEU A 291 -22.74 19.89 -2.76
CA LEU A 291 -23.01 19.44 -1.39
C LEU A 291 -24.07 20.29 -0.65
N LYS A 292 -24.18 21.59 -0.95
CA LYS A 292 -25.20 22.48 -0.35
C LYS A 292 -26.64 22.02 -0.61
N SER A 293 -26.87 21.22 -1.66
CA SER A 293 -28.20 20.67 -1.95
C SER A 293 -28.66 19.62 -0.92
N LEU A 294 -27.77 19.19 -0.04
CA LEU A 294 -28.06 18.24 1.03
C LEU A 294 -28.59 18.93 2.31
N ILE A 295 -28.43 20.25 2.46
CA ILE A 295 -28.89 21.00 3.64
C ILE A 295 -30.38 20.75 3.87
N GLY A 296 -30.75 20.44 5.11
CA GLY A 296 -32.12 20.15 5.52
C GLY A 296 -32.58 18.70 5.31
N LYS A 297 -31.77 17.81 4.71
CA LYS A 297 -32.09 16.39 4.65
C LYS A 297 -32.01 15.76 6.05
N GLU A 298 -33.04 15.02 6.43
CA GLU A 298 -33.12 14.36 7.72
C GLU A 298 -32.14 13.19 7.85
N TYR A 299 -31.60 13.00 9.03
CA TYR A 299 -30.83 11.83 9.42
C TYR A 299 -31.31 11.23 10.73
N TYR A 300 -31.10 9.92 10.87
CA TYR A 300 -31.34 9.18 12.10
C TYR A 300 -30.34 8.03 12.22
N CYS A 301 -29.73 7.91 13.40
CA CYS A 301 -28.94 6.76 13.81
C CYS A 301 -29.32 6.33 15.22
N ALA A 302 -29.62 5.05 15.41
CA ALA A 302 -29.86 4.51 16.73
C ALA A 302 -28.61 4.64 17.61
N ALA A 303 -28.82 4.64 18.93
CA ALA A 303 -27.69 4.62 19.88
C ALA A 303 -26.80 3.40 19.59
N GLU A 304 -25.52 3.62 19.47
CA GLU A 304 -24.53 2.56 19.23
C GLU A 304 -23.63 2.40 20.46
N THR A 305 -23.52 1.14 20.92
CA THR A 305 -22.44 0.70 21.79
C THR A 305 -21.40 0.03 20.90
N SER A 306 -20.57 0.80 20.24
CA SER A 306 -19.55 0.26 19.37
C SER A 306 -18.16 0.66 19.81
N SER A 307 -17.26 -0.30 19.78
CA SER A 307 -15.83 -0.04 19.62
C SER A 307 -15.59 0.26 18.16
N SER A 308 -15.79 1.51 17.72
CA SER A 308 -15.35 1.91 16.39
C SER A 308 -13.82 1.97 16.43
N LEU A 309 -13.21 0.94 15.89
CA LEU A 309 -11.80 0.93 15.58
C LEU A 309 -11.65 1.75 14.30
N GLY A 310 -11.05 2.92 14.42
CA GLY A 310 -10.55 3.66 13.27
C GLY A 310 -9.75 2.71 12.37
N PHE A 311 -9.86 2.93 11.08
CA PHE A 311 -9.38 2.13 9.97
C PHE A 311 -8.28 1.12 10.25
N GLY A 312 -8.60 -0.16 10.13
CA GLY A 312 -7.81 -1.22 9.51
C GLY A 312 -6.53 -1.70 10.17
N PHE A 313 -6.01 -1.01 11.16
CA PHE A 313 -4.82 -1.46 11.88
C PHE A 313 -5.27 -2.08 13.19
N SER A 314 -5.27 -3.43 13.26
CA SER A 314 -5.49 -4.18 14.49
C SER A 314 -4.44 -3.77 15.52
N LYS A 315 -4.75 -2.76 16.32
CA LYS A 315 -4.06 -2.59 17.59
C LYS A 315 -4.39 -3.81 18.44
N ARG A 316 -3.37 -4.50 18.92
CA ARG A 316 -3.49 -5.21 20.19
C ARG A 316 -4.15 -4.22 21.16
N GLN A 317 -5.34 -4.55 21.66
CA GLN A 317 -6.11 -3.70 22.57
C GLN A 317 -5.19 -3.17 23.67
N ALA A 318 -4.91 -1.88 23.63
CA ALA A 318 -4.35 -1.21 24.80
C ALA A 318 -5.37 -1.33 25.93
N PRO A 319 -4.96 -1.74 27.14
CA PRO A 319 -5.85 -1.76 28.29
C PRO A 319 -6.27 -0.31 28.59
N GLY A 320 -7.51 0.05 28.29
CA GLY A 320 -8.03 1.40 28.54
C GLY A 320 -8.80 2.06 27.41
N SER A 321 -9.04 1.40 26.25
CA SER A 321 -9.91 1.94 25.23
C SER A 321 -11.33 2.09 25.80
N GLN A 322 -11.74 3.34 26.06
CA GLN A 322 -13.11 3.65 26.46
C GLN A 322 -14.04 3.26 25.31
N MET A 323 -15.04 2.44 25.61
CA MET A 323 -16.18 2.23 24.71
C MET A 323 -16.87 3.59 24.53
N SER A 324 -16.83 4.16 23.34
CA SER A 324 -17.63 5.34 23.02
C SER A 324 -19.08 4.89 22.86
N ASN A 325 -19.91 5.17 23.86
CA ASN A 325 -21.36 5.04 23.72
C ASN A 325 -21.86 6.28 22.99
N ALA A 326 -22.11 6.18 21.70
CA ALA A 326 -22.77 7.25 20.96
C ALA A 326 -24.27 7.21 21.28
N PRO A 327 -24.90 8.33 21.71
CA PRO A 327 -26.34 8.39 21.92
C PRO A 327 -27.09 8.22 20.60
N GLU A 328 -28.40 8.05 20.68
CA GLU A 328 -29.27 8.21 19.50
C GLU A 328 -29.08 9.59 18.90
N GLN A 329 -28.91 9.63 17.57
CA GLN A 329 -28.67 10.86 16.81
C GLN A 329 -29.79 11.07 15.81
N ASN A 330 -30.45 12.21 15.84
CA ASN A 330 -31.43 12.62 14.87
C ASN A 330 -31.32 14.13 14.60
N GLY A 331 -31.66 14.53 13.40
CA GLY A 331 -31.56 15.92 12.99
C GLY A 331 -31.66 16.11 11.49
N THR A 332 -31.22 17.26 11.05
CA THR A 332 -31.10 17.58 9.63
C THR A 332 -29.69 18.04 9.32
N ILE A 333 -29.21 17.73 8.11
CA ILE A 333 -27.90 18.20 7.63
C ILE A 333 -27.88 19.72 7.72
N THR A 334 -26.89 20.25 8.43
CA THR A 334 -26.72 21.68 8.69
C THR A 334 -25.84 22.35 7.61
N ALA A 335 -25.88 23.68 7.55
CA ALA A 335 -24.98 24.42 6.68
C ALA A 335 -23.51 24.32 7.18
N GLU A 336 -23.34 24.24 8.50
CA GLU A 336 -22.06 24.07 9.19
C GLU A 336 -21.48 22.69 8.91
N GLY A 337 -22.27 21.60 8.99
CA GLY A 337 -21.85 20.23 8.64
C GLY A 337 -21.40 20.13 7.16
N ILE A 338 -22.11 20.82 6.26
CA ILE A 338 -21.68 20.92 4.85
C ILE A 338 -20.38 21.72 4.71
N ALA A 339 -20.17 22.78 5.52
CA ALA A 339 -18.94 23.55 5.48
C ALA A 339 -17.74 22.70 5.93
N VAL A 340 -17.90 21.91 7.01
CA VAL A 340 -16.88 20.94 7.47
C VAL A 340 -16.59 19.91 6.38
N ALA A 341 -17.59 19.19 5.88
CA ALA A 341 -17.41 18.16 4.87
C ALA A 341 -16.74 18.70 3.59
N ARG A 342 -17.15 19.91 3.15
CA ARG A 342 -16.56 20.56 2.00
C ARG A 342 -15.10 20.92 2.22
N ALA A 343 -14.75 21.55 3.34
CA ALA A 343 -13.38 21.90 3.66
C ALA A 343 -12.48 20.65 3.65
N ILE A 344 -12.96 19.54 4.25
CA ILE A 344 -12.23 18.28 4.24
C ILE A 344 -12.01 17.79 2.81
N TYR A 345 -13.02 17.71 1.95
CA TYR A 345 -12.88 17.25 0.57
C TYR A 345 -12.05 18.19 -0.32
N ASP A 346 -12.04 19.50 -0.04
CA ASP A 346 -11.25 20.48 -0.80
C ASP A 346 -9.74 20.32 -0.56
N GLY A 347 -9.32 19.73 0.58
CA GLY A 347 -7.94 19.49 0.95
C GLY A 347 -7.27 20.66 1.68
N VAL A 348 -5.97 20.53 1.93
CA VAL A 348 -5.22 21.44 2.80
C VAL A 348 -4.68 22.64 2.01
N PHE A 349 -5.03 23.83 2.48
CA PHE A 349 -4.50 25.11 1.98
C PHE A 349 -3.86 25.89 3.14
N ASN A 350 -2.87 26.72 2.82
CA ASN A 350 -2.34 27.69 3.78
C ASN A 350 -3.22 28.96 3.85
N SER A 351 -2.86 29.90 4.74
CA SER A 351 -3.58 31.18 4.90
C SER A 351 -3.53 32.11 3.67
N LYS A 352 -2.77 31.74 2.63
CA LYS A 352 -2.67 32.46 1.35
C LYS A 352 -3.44 31.80 0.22
N ASP A 353 -4.29 30.81 0.51
CA ASP A 353 -5.01 30.00 -0.46
C ASP A 353 -4.08 29.17 -1.39
N GLU A 354 -2.84 28.89 -0.97
CA GLU A 354 -1.93 28.02 -1.69
C GLU A 354 -2.13 26.58 -1.21
N ARG A 355 -2.31 25.64 -2.14
CA ARG A 355 -2.55 24.22 -1.80
C ARG A 355 -1.26 23.55 -1.28
N ALA A 356 -1.37 22.94 -0.11
CA ALA A 356 -0.32 22.09 0.47
C ALA A 356 -0.54 20.60 0.17
N TYR A 357 -1.79 20.14 0.26
CA TYR A 357 -2.09 18.74 -0.06
C TYR A 357 -3.51 18.58 -0.58
N LEU A 358 -3.74 17.48 -1.26
CA LEU A 358 -5.07 17.03 -1.69
C LEU A 358 -5.78 16.29 -0.56
N SER A 359 -7.03 15.91 -0.78
CA SER A 359 -7.80 15.11 0.16
C SER A 359 -8.47 13.92 -0.52
N TRP A 360 -9.24 13.17 0.27
CA TRP A 360 -10.05 12.04 -0.18
C TRP A 360 -11.05 12.47 -1.25
N GLN A 361 -11.45 11.54 -2.09
CA GLN A 361 -12.42 11.86 -3.13
C GLN A 361 -13.81 12.03 -2.55
N ILE A 362 -14.62 12.86 -3.19
CA ILE A 362 -16.01 13.08 -2.81
C ILE A 362 -16.79 11.77 -2.80
N GLY A 363 -17.54 11.50 -1.71
CA GLY A 363 -18.20 10.24 -1.47
C GLY A 363 -17.37 9.20 -0.71
N SER A 364 -16.09 9.50 -0.38
CA SER A 364 -15.34 8.73 0.61
C SER A 364 -15.85 9.02 2.03
N GLU A 365 -15.67 8.07 2.94
CA GLU A 365 -15.99 8.26 4.35
C GLU A 365 -15.19 9.41 4.96
N LEU A 366 -15.79 10.09 5.94
CA LEU A 366 -15.19 11.20 6.68
C LEU A 366 -14.85 10.79 8.12
N SER A 367 -14.36 9.56 8.29
CA SER A 367 -14.13 8.95 9.61
C SER A 367 -13.13 9.71 10.49
N ASP A 368 -12.14 10.38 9.91
CA ASP A 368 -11.20 11.23 10.66
C ASP A 368 -11.84 12.55 11.17
N GLY A 369 -13.02 12.89 10.68
CA GLY A 369 -13.83 14.01 11.15
C GLY A 369 -14.98 13.57 12.08
N GLU A 370 -14.92 12.39 12.68
CA GLU A 370 -15.93 11.94 13.65
C GLU A 370 -15.54 12.42 15.06
N PRO A 371 -16.30 13.35 15.67
CA PRO A 371 -16.03 13.83 17.01
C PRO A 371 -16.39 12.79 18.08
N THR A 372 -15.89 12.96 19.27
CA THR A 372 -16.22 12.14 20.44
C THR A 372 -17.37 12.72 21.24
N TYR A 373 -18.31 11.90 21.67
CA TYR A 373 -19.39 12.33 22.53
C TYR A 373 -18.96 12.35 24.01
N ASP A 374 -19.09 13.52 24.66
CA ASP A 374 -18.85 13.68 26.08
C ASP A 374 -20.17 13.55 26.87
N ASN A 375 -20.36 12.41 27.52
CA ASN A 375 -21.54 12.12 28.34
C ASN A 375 -21.73 13.06 29.56
N LYS A 376 -20.70 13.81 29.96
CA LYS A 376 -20.79 14.73 31.11
C LYS A 376 -21.37 16.07 30.71
N THR A 377 -21.02 16.53 29.52
CA THR A 377 -21.45 17.83 29.00
C THR A 377 -22.60 17.71 27.99
N ASP A 378 -22.96 16.47 27.61
CA ASP A 378 -23.98 16.17 26.58
C ASP A 378 -23.67 16.85 25.24
N LYS A 379 -22.38 16.79 24.81
CA LYS A 379 -21.88 17.47 23.62
C LYS A 379 -20.91 16.61 22.82
N TRP A 380 -20.90 16.84 21.53
CA TRP A 380 -19.83 16.39 20.65
C TRP A 380 -18.61 17.29 20.84
N THR A 381 -17.44 16.68 20.95
CA THR A 381 -16.17 17.36 21.24
C THR A 381 -15.09 16.89 20.27
N LEU A 382 -14.06 17.70 20.11
CA LEU A 382 -12.94 17.42 19.24
C LEU A 382 -12.36 16.01 19.50
N ASN A 383 -12.17 15.26 18.44
CA ASN A 383 -11.40 14.03 18.42
C ASN A 383 -10.18 14.20 17.50
N ILE A 384 -8.99 13.88 17.99
CA ILE A 384 -7.78 13.91 17.19
C ILE A 384 -7.47 12.46 16.77
N PRO A 385 -7.57 12.12 15.47
CA PRO A 385 -7.24 10.79 14.99
C PRO A 385 -5.80 10.41 15.34
N SER A 386 -5.62 9.30 16.06
CA SER A 386 -4.29 8.87 16.53
C SER A 386 -3.32 8.59 15.37
N THR A 387 -3.81 8.23 14.19
CA THR A 387 -2.99 8.03 12.98
C THR A 387 -2.15 9.27 12.66
N GLY A 388 -2.79 10.44 12.62
CA GLY A 388 -2.08 11.70 12.36
C GLY A 388 -1.45 12.29 13.61
N GLY A 389 -2.16 12.26 14.76
CA GLY A 389 -1.68 12.87 15.99
C GLY A 389 -0.41 12.20 16.56
N MET A 390 -0.30 10.87 16.48
CA MET A 390 0.92 10.15 16.83
C MET A 390 2.07 10.49 15.89
N TYR A 391 1.80 10.59 14.58
CA TYR A 391 2.81 11.00 13.62
C TYR A 391 3.37 12.39 13.95
N VAL A 392 2.51 13.36 14.21
CA VAL A 392 2.95 14.71 14.59
C VAL A 392 3.78 14.65 15.88
N ALA A 393 3.29 13.98 16.92
CA ALA A 393 3.99 13.90 18.20
C ALA A 393 5.37 13.23 18.07
N LYS A 394 5.43 12.02 17.49
CA LYS A 394 6.67 11.23 17.43
C LYS A 394 7.60 11.65 16.28
N PHE A 395 7.06 11.88 15.06
CA PHE A 395 7.88 12.09 13.88
C PHE A 395 8.19 13.57 13.59
N ILE A 396 7.33 14.48 14.04
CA ILE A 396 7.56 15.92 13.84
C ILE A 396 8.12 16.56 15.10
N GLU A 397 7.44 16.40 16.25
CA GLU A 397 7.84 17.03 17.52
C GLU A 397 8.89 16.20 18.28
N LEU A 398 9.12 14.96 17.87
CA LEU A 398 10.07 14.00 18.47
C LEU A 398 9.80 13.73 19.95
N LEU A 399 8.53 13.60 20.30
CA LEU A 399 8.06 13.29 21.65
C LEU A 399 7.49 11.87 21.70
N GLU A 400 7.81 11.12 22.74
CA GLU A 400 7.32 9.75 22.94
C GLU A 400 5.87 9.79 23.46
N LEU A 401 4.95 10.18 22.57
CA LEU A 401 3.52 10.29 22.80
C LEU A 401 2.73 9.55 21.70
N ASP A 402 1.68 8.87 22.08
CA ASP A 402 0.84 8.10 21.15
C ASP A 402 -0.24 8.94 20.44
N ASN A 403 -0.41 10.20 20.83
CA ASN A 403 -1.28 11.17 20.18
C ASN A 403 -0.94 12.60 20.62
N LEU A 404 -1.48 13.61 19.92
CA LEU A 404 -1.53 14.98 20.40
C LEU A 404 -2.60 15.11 21.50
N GLU A 405 -2.29 15.87 22.56
CA GLU A 405 -3.23 16.12 23.64
C GLU A 405 -4.38 17.06 23.26
N ASN A 406 -4.09 18.02 22.39
CA ASN A 406 -5.04 19.03 21.89
C ASN A 406 -4.50 19.69 20.62
N LEU A 407 -5.33 20.54 19.98
CA LEU A 407 -4.94 21.36 18.83
C LEU A 407 -4.90 22.87 19.17
N ASN A 408 -4.59 23.24 20.42
CA ASN A 408 -4.49 24.63 20.82
C ASN A 408 -3.46 25.40 19.98
N ASN A 409 -3.88 26.51 19.38
CA ASN A 409 -3.07 27.35 18.47
C ASN A 409 -2.65 26.64 17.15
N VAL A 410 -3.18 25.46 16.85
CA VAL A 410 -2.98 24.81 15.56
C VAL A 410 -3.85 25.49 14.52
N THR A 411 -3.23 25.92 13.44
CA THR A 411 -3.87 26.54 12.27
C THR A 411 -3.57 25.72 11.02
N TYR A 412 -4.18 26.05 9.90
CA TYR A 412 -3.83 25.41 8.63
C TYR A 412 -2.35 25.64 8.26
N ASP A 413 -1.79 26.82 8.55
CA ASP A 413 -0.36 27.08 8.35
C ASP A 413 0.51 26.16 9.22
N THR A 414 0.08 25.85 10.46
CA THR A 414 0.76 24.88 11.32
C THR A 414 0.80 23.49 10.67
N LEU A 415 -0.32 23.05 10.07
CA LEU A 415 -0.34 21.76 9.35
C LEU A 415 0.62 21.75 8.16
N VAL A 416 0.67 22.87 7.41
CA VAL A 416 1.61 23.03 6.28
C VAL A 416 3.05 22.99 6.77
N ASP A 417 3.36 23.62 7.90
CA ASP A 417 4.70 23.58 8.50
C ASP A 417 5.09 22.17 8.97
N TRP A 418 4.16 21.41 9.55
CA TRP A 418 4.36 19.99 9.89
C TRP A 418 4.61 19.13 8.65
N MET A 419 3.81 19.32 7.59
CA MET A 419 4.02 18.64 6.30
C MET A 419 5.40 18.94 5.72
N ASN A 420 5.80 20.23 5.70
CA ASN A 420 7.10 20.65 5.19
C ASN A 420 8.25 20.07 6.02
N THR A 421 8.13 20.10 7.36
CA THR A 421 9.13 19.53 8.28
C THR A 421 9.31 18.04 8.03
N GLY A 422 8.22 17.28 7.95
CA GLY A 422 8.29 15.85 7.68
C GLY A 422 8.80 15.52 6.28
N MET A 423 8.34 16.27 5.26
CA MET A 423 8.80 16.10 3.88
C MET A 423 10.31 16.30 3.75
N VAL A 424 10.87 17.35 4.36
CA VAL A 424 12.30 17.63 4.31
C VAL A 424 13.09 16.65 5.15
N ARG A 425 12.65 16.38 6.39
CA ARG A 425 13.35 15.48 7.34
C ARG A 425 13.46 14.06 6.81
N TYR A 426 12.41 13.55 6.19
CA TYR A 426 12.30 12.16 5.73
C TYR A 426 12.38 12.01 4.21
N TYR A 427 12.89 13.02 3.50
CA TYR A 427 12.97 13.02 2.04
C TYR A 427 13.69 11.79 1.49
N ASP A 428 14.77 11.36 2.15
CA ASP A 428 15.58 10.22 1.75
C ASP A 428 15.23 8.91 2.49
N SER A 429 14.10 8.86 3.15
CA SER A 429 13.67 7.68 3.91
C SER A 429 12.19 7.38 3.68
N LEU A 430 11.30 7.84 4.57
CA LEU A 430 9.85 7.54 4.53
C LEU A 430 9.13 8.18 3.34
N GLN A 431 9.59 9.34 2.82
CA GLN A 431 9.07 9.90 1.58
C GLN A 431 9.51 9.01 0.41
N THR A 432 8.54 8.59 -0.40
CA THR A 432 8.76 7.64 -1.50
C THR A 432 8.25 8.27 -2.80
N THR A 433 8.86 9.40 -3.18
CA THR A 433 8.36 10.27 -4.25
C THR A 433 9.34 10.47 -5.40
N HIS A 434 10.41 9.68 -5.49
CA HIS A 434 11.34 9.75 -6.62
C HIS A 434 10.65 9.35 -7.93
N PRO A 435 10.52 10.26 -8.91
CA PRO A 435 9.79 9.96 -10.14
C PRO A 435 10.65 9.36 -11.25
N ASP A 436 11.99 9.35 -11.10
CA ASP A 436 12.89 8.69 -12.03
C ASP A 436 13.00 7.20 -11.69
N LEU A 437 12.43 6.36 -12.55
CA LEU A 437 12.39 4.91 -12.44
C LEU A 437 13.22 4.23 -13.53
N THR A 438 14.25 4.92 -14.03
CA THR A 438 15.10 4.45 -15.16
C THR A 438 15.70 3.08 -14.85
N THR A 439 16.29 2.89 -13.67
CA THR A 439 16.91 1.60 -13.28
C THR A 439 15.92 0.43 -13.37
N PHE A 440 14.72 0.60 -12.83
CA PHE A 440 13.67 -0.43 -12.88
C PHE A 440 13.20 -0.72 -14.31
N LYS A 441 12.95 0.32 -15.09
CA LYS A 441 12.53 0.20 -16.49
C LYS A 441 13.59 -0.50 -17.34
N GLU A 442 14.86 -0.09 -17.22
CA GLU A 442 15.97 -0.66 -18.00
C GLU A 442 16.28 -2.10 -17.62
N ALA A 443 16.06 -2.49 -16.38
CA ALA A 443 16.12 -3.89 -15.94
C ALA A 443 14.97 -4.75 -16.52
N GLY A 444 13.98 -4.14 -17.17
CA GLY A 444 12.81 -4.81 -17.73
C GLY A 444 11.64 -4.98 -16.76
N GLY A 445 11.68 -4.32 -15.62
CA GLY A 445 10.67 -4.39 -14.57
C GLY A 445 9.27 -3.99 -15.02
N LYS A 446 8.25 -4.57 -14.40
CA LYS A 446 6.83 -4.31 -14.65
C LYS A 446 6.14 -3.84 -13.36
N LEU A 447 5.45 -2.71 -13.44
CA LEU A 447 4.75 -2.10 -12.31
C LEU A 447 3.24 -2.09 -12.56
N LEU A 448 2.47 -2.73 -11.66
CA LEU A 448 1.03 -2.65 -11.60
C LEU A 448 0.64 -1.86 -10.35
N HIS A 449 0.08 -0.70 -10.56
CA HIS A 449 -0.37 0.19 -9.51
C HIS A 449 -1.90 0.32 -9.55
N TYR A 450 -2.56 0.23 -8.41
CA TYR A 450 -4.00 0.46 -8.31
C TYR A 450 -4.36 1.23 -7.05
N HIS A 451 -5.48 1.97 -7.08
CA HIS A 451 -5.95 2.75 -5.94
C HIS A 451 -7.47 2.82 -5.91
N GLY A 452 -8.09 2.59 -4.76
CA GLY A 452 -9.53 2.75 -4.56
C GLY A 452 -9.96 4.20 -4.64
N GLU A 453 -10.98 4.52 -5.45
CA GLU A 453 -11.45 5.91 -5.55
C GLU A 453 -12.15 6.42 -4.29
N SER A 454 -12.67 5.53 -3.46
CA SER A 454 -13.31 5.86 -2.18
C SER A 454 -12.41 5.55 -0.98
N ASP A 455 -11.10 5.56 -1.18
CA ASP A 455 -10.11 5.34 -0.11
C ASP A 455 -10.18 6.48 0.91
N PRO A 456 -10.55 6.21 2.18
CA PRO A 456 -10.66 7.25 3.22
C PRO A 456 -9.38 7.38 4.06
N SER A 457 -8.32 6.66 3.72
CA SER A 457 -7.01 6.74 4.39
C SER A 457 -5.99 7.46 3.53
N ILE A 458 -5.71 6.95 2.32
CA ILE A 458 -4.75 7.57 1.40
C ILE A 458 -5.49 8.17 0.21
N PRO A 459 -5.38 9.48 -0.03
CA PRO A 459 -6.06 10.10 -1.15
C PRO A 459 -5.67 9.52 -2.50
N ALA A 460 -6.62 9.00 -3.29
CA ALA A 460 -6.36 8.42 -4.61
C ALA A 460 -5.70 9.41 -5.58
N GLY A 461 -5.96 10.70 -5.43
CA GLY A 461 -5.28 11.76 -6.17
C GLY A 461 -3.76 11.79 -5.97
N SER A 462 -3.25 11.26 -4.84
CA SER A 462 -1.82 11.11 -4.59
C SER A 462 -1.17 10.16 -5.59
N SER A 463 -1.82 9.05 -5.91
CA SER A 463 -1.37 8.09 -6.92
C SER A 463 -1.41 8.68 -8.34
N VAL A 464 -2.46 9.42 -8.65
CA VAL A 464 -2.56 10.12 -9.94
C VAL A 464 -1.42 11.12 -10.11
N HIS A 465 -1.16 11.94 -9.11
CA HIS A 465 -0.08 12.93 -9.16
C HIS A 465 1.30 12.28 -9.30
N TYR A 466 1.55 11.19 -8.59
CA TYR A 466 2.81 10.45 -8.73
C TYR A 466 2.97 9.86 -10.15
N TRP A 467 1.91 9.24 -10.69
CA TRP A 467 1.92 8.72 -12.07
C TRP A 467 2.20 9.82 -13.09
N GLN A 468 1.59 11.02 -12.93
CA GLN A 468 1.84 12.19 -13.77
C GLN A 468 3.29 12.68 -13.65
N SER A 469 3.85 12.68 -12.44
CA SER A 469 5.26 13.04 -12.19
C SER A 469 6.22 12.08 -12.87
N VAL A 470 6.01 10.76 -12.74
CA VAL A 470 6.81 9.74 -13.44
C VAL A 470 6.72 9.92 -14.95
N ARG A 471 5.50 10.13 -15.49
CA ARG A 471 5.31 10.36 -16.93
C ARG A 471 6.14 11.55 -17.43
N SER A 472 6.08 12.66 -16.74
CA SER A 472 6.77 13.89 -17.15
C SER A 472 8.29 13.79 -17.03
N ILE A 473 8.80 13.12 -16.02
CA ILE A 473 10.25 12.97 -15.78
C ILE A 473 10.85 11.91 -16.71
N MET A 474 10.17 10.78 -16.90
CA MET A 474 10.67 9.69 -17.75
C MET A 474 10.58 9.97 -19.25
N TYR A 475 9.67 10.87 -19.67
CA TYR A 475 9.40 11.13 -21.08
C TYR A 475 9.20 12.63 -21.39
N PRO A 476 10.15 13.51 -20.99
CA PRO A 476 9.98 14.97 -21.09
C PRO A 476 9.86 15.48 -22.53
N GLU A 477 10.41 14.74 -23.51
CA GLU A 477 10.43 15.14 -24.92
C GLU A 477 9.24 14.60 -25.73
N LEU A 478 8.37 13.79 -25.12
CA LEU A 478 7.22 13.20 -25.79
C LEU A 478 5.95 14.02 -25.55
N SER A 479 5.05 14.04 -26.54
CA SER A 479 3.68 14.50 -26.29
C SER A 479 2.99 13.61 -25.24
N ASP A 480 2.02 14.15 -24.52
CA ASP A 480 1.30 13.46 -23.45
C ASP A 480 0.78 12.08 -23.86
N GLU A 481 0.18 11.97 -25.04
CA GLU A 481 -0.32 10.70 -25.58
C GLU A 481 0.81 9.67 -25.81
N LYS A 482 1.93 10.12 -26.39
CA LYS A 482 3.09 9.24 -26.62
C LYS A 482 3.77 8.85 -25.31
N ALA A 483 3.92 9.78 -24.38
CA ALA A 483 4.49 9.55 -23.07
C ALA A 483 3.64 8.54 -22.27
N GLN A 484 2.32 8.70 -22.28
CA GLN A 484 1.38 7.76 -21.66
C GLN A 484 1.51 6.36 -22.27
N LYS A 485 1.55 6.26 -23.60
CA LYS A 485 1.71 4.97 -24.27
C LYS A 485 3.04 4.32 -23.90
N ALA A 486 4.14 5.04 -23.93
CA ALA A 486 5.46 4.54 -23.55
C ALA A 486 5.53 4.10 -22.08
N LEU A 487 4.91 4.88 -21.18
CA LEU A 487 4.83 4.52 -19.77
C LEU A 487 4.01 3.25 -19.57
N SER A 488 2.88 3.10 -20.26
CA SER A 488 1.98 1.95 -20.11
C SER A 488 2.59 0.59 -20.49
N GLU A 489 3.69 0.58 -21.25
CA GLU A 489 4.40 -0.66 -21.63
C GLU A 489 5.07 -1.37 -20.45
N TRP A 490 5.31 -0.65 -19.35
CA TRP A 490 5.96 -1.19 -18.17
C TRP A 490 5.37 -0.71 -16.84
N TYR A 491 4.60 0.39 -16.82
CA TYR A 491 3.91 0.91 -15.64
C TYR A 491 2.44 1.14 -15.95
N GLN A 492 1.56 0.32 -15.40
CA GLN A 492 0.13 0.45 -15.54
C GLN A 492 -0.51 0.89 -14.23
N PHE A 493 -1.40 1.88 -14.32
CA PHE A 493 -2.12 2.42 -13.18
C PHE A 493 -3.63 2.34 -13.39
N TYR A 494 -4.36 1.95 -12.34
CA TYR A 494 -5.80 1.75 -12.33
C TYR A 494 -6.44 2.42 -11.12
N LEU A 495 -7.44 3.27 -11.35
CA LEU A 495 -8.38 3.69 -10.33
C LEU A 495 -9.50 2.64 -10.20
N VAL A 496 -9.83 2.27 -8.97
CA VAL A 496 -10.82 1.22 -8.67
C VAL A 496 -12.10 1.88 -8.16
N PRO A 497 -13.18 1.88 -8.96
CA PRO A 497 -14.43 2.55 -8.60
C PRO A 497 -14.99 2.08 -7.27
N GLY A 498 -15.34 3.02 -6.41
CA GLY A 498 -15.98 2.77 -5.12
C GLY A 498 -15.15 1.99 -4.09
N ALA A 499 -13.98 1.45 -4.45
CA ALA A 499 -13.16 0.69 -3.51
C ALA A 499 -12.61 1.58 -2.38
N ALA A 500 -12.57 1.01 -1.18
CA ALA A 500 -11.99 1.62 0.01
C ALA A 500 -10.48 1.37 0.09
N HIS A 501 -9.87 1.65 1.24
CA HIS A 501 -8.45 1.43 1.48
C HIS A 501 -8.10 -0.05 1.41
N CYS A 502 -7.33 -0.46 0.41
CA CYS A 502 -6.84 -1.83 0.19
C CYS A 502 -7.94 -2.91 0.08
N GLY A 503 -9.19 -2.55 -0.13
CA GLY A 503 -10.27 -3.52 -0.13
C GLY A 503 -11.58 -3.01 -0.74
N THR A 504 -12.60 -3.87 -0.64
CA THR A 504 -13.97 -3.51 -1.02
C THR A 504 -14.57 -2.54 -0.01
N ASN A 505 -15.59 -1.79 -0.44
CA ASN A 505 -16.30 -0.82 0.37
C ASN A 505 -17.74 -1.30 0.63
N SER A 506 -18.18 -1.27 1.87
CA SER A 506 -19.55 -1.64 2.23
C SER A 506 -20.58 -0.58 1.81
N LEU A 507 -20.18 0.68 1.72
CA LEU A 507 -21.06 1.78 1.28
C LEU A 507 -21.16 1.87 -0.24
N GLN A 508 -20.13 1.41 -0.96
CA GLN A 508 -20.07 1.42 -2.42
C GLN A 508 -19.64 0.02 -2.89
N PRO A 509 -20.59 -0.88 -3.17
CA PRO A 509 -20.30 -2.28 -3.49
C PRO A 509 -19.73 -2.46 -4.91
N GLY A 510 -18.63 -1.75 -5.22
CA GLY A 510 -17.96 -1.75 -6.51
C GLY A 510 -17.07 -2.96 -6.76
N PRO A 511 -16.43 -2.99 -7.94
CA PRO A 511 -15.49 -4.05 -8.32
C PRO A 511 -14.18 -3.90 -7.56
N TYR A 512 -13.51 -5.03 -7.25
CA TYR A 512 -12.17 -5.03 -6.69
C TYR A 512 -11.25 -5.99 -7.46
N PRO A 513 -10.01 -5.60 -7.81
CA PRO A 513 -9.12 -6.42 -8.61
C PRO A 513 -8.68 -7.66 -7.84
N GLN A 514 -8.63 -8.79 -8.55
CA GLN A 514 -8.23 -10.08 -8.01
C GLN A 514 -7.21 -10.74 -8.95
N ASN A 515 -6.41 -11.66 -8.40
CA ASN A 515 -5.40 -12.39 -9.16
C ASN A 515 -4.29 -11.51 -9.77
N ASN A 516 -4.01 -10.35 -9.18
CA ASN A 516 -3.00 -9.41 -9.68
C ASN A 516 -1.64 -10.06 -9.86
N MET A 517 -1.23 -10.94 -8.94
CA MET A 517 0.06 -11.65 -9.03
C MET A 517 0.11 -12.60 -10.24
N ASN A 518 -0.95 -13.33 -10.55
CA ASN A 518 -0.97 -14.19 -11.75
C ASN A 518 -0.91 -13.35 -13.03
N ILE A 519 -1.57 -12.19 -13.07
CA ILE A 519 -1.49 -11.24 -14.18
C ILE A 519 -0.06 -10.71 -14.31
N MET A 520 0.57 -10.36 -13.20
CA MET A 520 1.96 -9.88 -13.17
C MET A 520 2.94 -10.94 -13.66
N ILE A 521 2.79 -12.18 -13.20
CA ILE A 521 3.61 -13.33 -13.64
C ILE A 521 3.46 -13.53 -15.16
N ASP A 522 2.25 -13.52 -15.69
CA ASP A 522 2.01 -13.63 -17.13
C ASP A 522 2.62 -12.47 -17.93
N TRP A 523 2.59 -11.26 -17.38
CA TRP A 523 3.20 -10.10 -18.02
C TRP A 523 4.72 -10.20 -18.05
N VAL A 524 5.36 -10.55 -16.93
CA VAL A 524 6.81 -10.65 -16.80
C VAL A 524 7.37 -11.84 -17.55
N GLU A 525 6.83 -13.04 -17.32
CA GLU A 525 7.41 -14.30 -17.82
C GLU A 525 6.97 -14.65 -19.25
N ASN A 526 5.76 -14.26 -19.64
CA ASN A 526 5.16 -14.63 -20.93
C ASN A 526 4.95 -13.42 -21.86
N GLY A 527 5.33 -12.20 -21.44
CA GLY A 527 5.17 -10.96 -22.23
C GLY A 527 3.71 -10.58 -22.48
N LYS A 528 2.76 -11.15 -21.72
CA LYS A 528 1.33 -10.87 -21.89
C LYS A 528 0.94 -9.61 -21.10
N GLN A 529 1.21 -8.46 -21.70
CA GLN A 529 0.82 -7.18 -21.13
C GLN A 529 -0.71 -7.15 -20.88
N PRO A 530 -1.17 -6.82 -19.67
CA PRO A 530 -2.60 -6.70 -19.40
C PRO A 530 -3.15 -5.46 -20.13
N SER A 531 -4.11 -5.65 -21.01
CA SER A 531 -4.84 -4.55 -21.65
C SER A 531 -5.91 -3.95 -20.75
N ARG A 532 -6.31 -4.70 -19.72
CA ARG A 532 -7.34 -4.36 -18.74
C ARG A 532 -7.10 -5.18 -17.47
N LEU A 533 -7.52 -4.66 -16.33
CA LEU A 533 -7.48 -5.39 -15.07
C LEU A 533 -8.89 -5.89 -14.73
N ASN A 534 -9.05 -7.20 -14.55
CA ASN A 534 -10.32 -7.78 -14.15
C ASN A 534 -10.55 -7.56 -12.66
N ALA A 535 -11.79 -7.18 -12.32
CA ALA A 535 -12.24 -6.96 -10.96
C ALA A 535 -13.61 -7.60 -10.74
N THR A 536 -13.89 -8.05 -9.53
CA THR A 536 -15.14 -8.72 -9.20
C THR A 536 -15.90 -7.93 -8.15
N VAL A 537 -17.19 -7.75 -8.35
CA VAL A 537 -18.13 -7.18 -7.37
C VAL A 537 -18.41 -8.24 -6.30
N SER A 538 -18.08 -7.94 -5.03
CA SER A 538 -18.19 -8.92 -3.93
C SER A 538 -19.49 -8.84 -3.14
N SER A 539 -20.24 -7.74 -3.27
CA SER A 539 -21.47 -7.47 -2.49
C SER A 539 -22.47 -6.67 -3.31
N GLY A 540 -23.64 -6.36 -2.75
CA GLY A 540 -24.70 -5.60 -3.40
C GLY A 540 -25.46 -6.40 -4.49
N ASP A 541 -26.25 -5.68 -5.28
CA ASP A 541 -27.17 -6.25 -6.29
C ASP A 541 -26.42 -6.91 -7.46
N TYR A 542 -25.20 -6.48 -7.73
CA TYR A 542 -24.35 -6.97 -8.82
C TYR A 542 -23.27 -7.97 -8.34
N LYS A 543 -23.45 -8.56 -7.15
CA LYS A 543 -22.50 -9.53 -6.60
C LYS A 543 -22.19 -10.67 -7.58
N GLY A 544 -20.89 -10.90 -7.79
CA GLY A 544 -20.36 -11.92 -8.70
C GLY A 544 -20.14 -11.42 -10.12
N GLU A 545 -20.54 -10.18 -10.45
CA GLU A 545 -20.24 -9.59 -11.74
C GLU A 545 -18.73 -9.34 -11.87
N THR A 546 -18.17 -9.69 -13.02
CA THR A 546 -16.79 -9.36 -13.38
C THR A 546 -16.79 -8.11 -14.23
N GLN A 547 -16.13 -7.09 -13.77
CA GLN A 547 -15.92 -5.82 -14.48
C GLN A 547 -14.46 -5.66 -14.86
N MET A 548 -14.19 -4.89 -15.91
CA MET A 548 -12.85 -4.55 -16.33
C MET A 548 -12.54 -3.11 -15.91
N LEU A 549 -11.46 -2.91 -15.19
CA LEU A 549 -11.00 -1.57 -14.82
C LEU A 549 -10.36 -0.86 -16.02
N CYS A 550 -10.62 0.44 -16.14
CA CYS A 550 -9.99 1.29 -17.11
C CYS A 550 -8.57 1.68 -16.66
N GLN A 551 -7.60 1.48 -17.53
CA GLN A 551 -6.26 2.00 -17.29
C GLN A 551 -6.29 3.54 -17.32
N TRP A 552 -5.74 4.17 -16.28
CA TRP A 552 -5.60 5.61 -16.21
C TRP A 552 -4.80 6.17 -17.42
N PRO A 553 -5.20 7.30 -18.02
CA PRO A 553 -6.22 8.26 -17.59
C PRO A 553 -7.65 7.99 -18.11
N LYS A 554 -7.92 6.86 -18.75
CA LYS A 554 -9.26 6.54 -19.22
C LYS A 554 -10.22 6.27 -18.06
N ARG A 555 -11.47 6.76 -18.24
CA ARG A 555 -12.51 6.67 -17.22
C ARG A 555 -13.67 5.79 -17.69
N PRO A 556 -14.35 5.06 -16.79
CA PRO A 556 -15.50 4.25 -17.15
C PRO A 556 -16.71 5.11 -17.54
N LEU A 557 -17.41 4.69 -18.57
CA LEU A 557 -18.70 5.24 -18.99
C LEU A 557 -19.61 4.11 -19.43
N TRP A 558 -20.68 3.85 -18.68
CA TRP A 558 -21.66 2.82 -18.99
C TRP A 558 -22.56 3.24 -20.14
N LYS A 559 -22.73 2.36 -21.12
CA LYS A 559 -23.66 2.52 -22.24
C LYS A 559 -25.04 1.93 -21.92
N ASN A 560 -25.06 0.94 -21.09
CA ASN A 560 -26.22 0.25 -20.52
C ASN A 560 -25.74 -0.64 -19.38
N ASP A 561 -26.65 -1.35 -18.69
CA ASP A 561 -26.36 -2.19 -17.52
C ASP A 561 -25.37 -3.34 -17.76
N LYS A 562 -25.02 -3.65 -19.02
CA LYS A 562 -24.15 -4.77 -19.37
C LYS A 562 -22.85 -4.38 -20.06
N SER A 563 -22.74 -3.15 -20.50
CA SER A 563 -21.56 -2.73 -21.27
C SER A 563 -21.15 -1.30 -20.96
N PHE A 564 -19.86 -1.11 -20.82
CA PHE A 564 -19.25 0.22 -20.68
C PHE A 564 -18.08 0.39 -21.63
N ALA A 565 -17.62 1.61 -21.77
CA ALA A 565 -16.40 1.97 -22.48
C ALA A 565 -15.43 2.70 -21.55
N CYS A 566 -14.15 2.53 -21.79
CA CYS A 566 -13.12 3.39 -21.20
C CYS A 566 -12.93 4.60 -22.12
N VAL A 567 -13.34 5.78 -21.65
CA VAL A 567 -13.34 7.02 -22.44
C VAL A 567 -12.22 7.95 -22.00
N ASP A 568 -11.71 8.72 -22.94
CA ASP A 568 -10.85 9.86 -22.65
C ASP A 568 -11.75 11.06 -22.33
N ASP A 569 -11.51 11.72 -21.20
CA ASP A 569 -12.30 12.86 -20.73
C ASP A 569 -11.34 13.92 -20.18
N GLU A 570 -11.07 14.93 -20.98
CA GLU A 570 -10.08 15.97 -20.69
C GLU A 570 -10.42 16.73 -19.41
N LYS A 571 -11.69 17.10 -19.20
CA LYS A 571 -12.12 17.78 -17.98
C LYS A 571 -11.98 16.92 -16.74
N SER A 572 -12.20 15.60 -16.89
CA SER A 572 -11.95 14.64 -15.83
C SER A 572 -10.47 14.64 -15.45
N ILE A 573 -9.58 14.51 -16.44
CA ILE A 573 -8.13 14.50 -16.21
C ILE A 573 -7.66 15.79 -15.53
N GLU A 574 -8.17 16.95 -15.98
CA GLU A 574 -7.87 18.24 -15.36
C GLU A 574 -8.29 18.28 -13.89
N SER A 575 -9.46 17.72 -13.54
CA SER A 575 -9.96 17.70 -12.16
C SER A 575 -9.11 16.87 -11.18
N TRP A 576 -8.24 15.99 -11.71
CA TRP A 576 -7.26 15.20 -10.97
C TRP A 576 -5.85 15.81 -10.99
N THR A 577 -5.66 16.94 -11.63
CA THR A 577 -4.35 17.60 -11.70
C THR A 577 -4.23 18.64 -10.59
N TYR A 578 -3.22 18.49 -9.75
CA TYR A 578 -2.99 19.35 -8.59
C TYR A 578 -1.63 20.03 -8.66
N SER A 579 -1.57 21.27 -8.17
CA SER A 579 -0.34 22.03 -7.94
C SER A 579 -0.21 22.32 -6.46
N PHE A 580 0.96 22.06 -5.90
CA PHE A 580 1.25 22.21 -4.47
C PHE A 580 2.07 23.48 -4.21
N ASN A 581 1.46 24.64 -4.42
CA ASN A 581 2.13 25.94 -4.40
C ASN A 581 2.53 26.42 -3.00
N ALA A 582 2.02 25.76 -1.93
CA ALA A 582 2.42 26.06 -0.56
C ALA A 582 3.89 25.69 -0.26
N PHE A 583 4.50 24.82 -1.08
CA PHE A 583 5.89 24.41 -0.93
C PHE A 583 6.77 25.04 -2.01
N LYS A 584 8.03 25.37 -1.62
CA LYS A 584 9.04 25.91 -2.54
C LYS A 584 9.91 24.82 -3.20
N ILE A 585 9.75 23.57 -2.77
CA ILE A 585 10.43 22.42 -3.34
C ILE A 585 9.43 21.62 -4.18
N PRO A 586 9.89 20.92 -5.24
CA PRO A 586 8.99 20.08 -6.03
C PRO A 586 8.33 19.00 -5.17
N VAL A 587 7.04 18.79 -5.38
CA VAL A 587 6.26 17.71 -4.78
C VAL A 587 5.86 16.76 -5.91
N TYR A 588 6.56 15.64 -6.01
CA TYR A 588 6.33 14.60 -7.02
C TYR A 588 5.32 13.55 -6.58
#